data_5de6a422fcabc12afecb7674fb28892d
#
_entry.id   5de6a422fcabc12afecb7674fb28892d
#
_cell.length_a   1.000
_cell.length_b   1.000
_cell.length_c   1.000
_cell.angle_alpha   90.00
_cell.angle_beta   90.00
_cell.angle_gamma   90.00
#
_symmetry.space_group_name_H-M   'P 1'
#
loop_
_entity.id
_entity.type
_entity.pdbx_description
1 polymer ?
#
loop_
_entity_poly.entity_id
_entity_poly.type
_entity_poly.pdbx_seq_one_letter_code
_entity_poly.pdbx_strand_id
1 'polypeptide(L)'
;SPLLTRAAWNLNGSVPLTRGVSAGLFFLHGRVGIDERSLTRNLSMQTRVNAFGAELRYDFDHLLKRERVLTPWISVGIAGIGYKTKADLVDSQGRAYHYWSDGTIRDRAENAEDAASASLMRRDNVYETEVRAQNADGFGDYPQVAAAVPLGAGVALRVIEGLELRLGATALFCMTDYVDGITDASVGNRAGDSRNDRLLFSHFALAYTLKPKSARAPVMKWEGMPAPEMDAMVQADDDLDGVKNMDDHCPATPAGVAVDLRGCAKDSDADGVADHLDLQPQSPANAVVDAQGVAISDEALAERWKLW
;
A
#
# COMPACT_ATOMS: atom_id res chain seq x y z
N SER A 1 -17.20 -5.13 -12.22
CA SER A 1 -16.56 -6.14 -13.09
C SER A 1 -15.53 -6.91 -12.31
N PRO A 2 -15.47 -8.23 -12.41
CA PRO A 2 -14.35 -8.96 -11.83
C PRO A 2 -13.10 -8.62 -12.65
N LEU A 3 -12.16 -7.91 -12.02
CA LEU A 3 -10.82 -7.79 -12.54
C LEU A 3 -10.25 -9.19 -12.68
N LEU A 4 -10.07 -9.63 -13.92
CA LEU A 4 -9.40 -10.90 -14.18
C LEU A 4 -7.94 -10.77 -13.79
N THR A 5 -7.60 -11.25 -12.61
CA THR A 5 -6.23 -11.29 -12.12
C THR A 5 -5.44 -12.26 -12.99
N ARG A 6 -4.41 -11.79 -13.66
CA ARG A 6 -3.53 -12.62 -14.50
C ARG A 6 -2.13 -12.57 -13.98
N ALA A 7 -1.39 -13.65 -14.25
CA ALA A 7 0.00 -13.77 -13.77
C ALA A 7 0.91 -12.72 -14.42
N ALA A 8 1.74 -12.12 -13.59
CA ALA A 8 2.84 -11.25 -13.99
C ALA A 8 4.08 -11.63 -13.20
N TRP A 9 5.24 -11.29 -13.71
CA TRP A 9 6.51 -11.41 -13.00
C TRP A 9 7.27 -10.08 -13.06
N ASN A 10 8.04 -9.84 -12.04
CA ASN A 10 8.83 -8.63 -11.88
C ASN A 10 10.25 -9.00 -11.47
N LEU A 11 11.21 -8.33 -12.07
CA LEU A 11 12.62 -8.36 -11.67
C LEU A 11 13.04 -6.97 -11.24
N ASN A 12 13.61 -6.85 -10.07
CA ASN A 12 14.05 -5.58 -9.50
C ASN A 12 15.48 -5.71 -8.98
N GLY A 13 16.31 -4.71 -9.28
CA GLY A 13 17.65 -4.56 -8.74
C GLY A 13 17.79 -3.18 -8.13
N SER A 14 18.19 -3.09 -6.86
CA SER A 14 18.29 -1.81 -6.14
C SER A 14 19.59 -1.69 -5.34
N VAL A 15 20.00 -0.46 -5.13
CA VAL A 15 21.13 -0.08 -4.29
C VAL A 15 20.67 0.85 -3.18
N PRO A 16 21.16 0.68 -1.96
CA PRO A 16 20.85 1.61 -0.87
C PRO A 16 21.54 2.96 -1.12
N LEU A 17 20.82 4.05 -0.97
CA LEU A 17 21.35 5.42 -1.04
C LEU A 17 21.60 5.98 0.37
N THR A 18 20.65 5.81 1.25
CA THR A 18 20.73 6.24 2.65
C THR A 18 20.03 5.21 3.55
N ARG A 19 19.96 5.50 4.88
CA ARG A 19 19.13 4.69 5.77
C ARG A 19 17.66 4.79 5.35
N GLY A 20 17.09 3.65 4.98
CA GLY A 20 15.69 3.54 4.58
C GLY A 20 15.39 3.95 3.14
N VAL A 21 16.34 4.55 2.38
CA VAL A 21 16.12 4.92 0.97
C VAL A 21 16.97 4.06 0.06
N SER A 22 16.37 3.46 -0.93
CA SER A 22 17.04 2.75 -2.02
C SER A 22 16.57 3.24 -3.39
N ALA A 23 17.46 3.23 -4.38
CA ALA A 23 17.14 3.45 -5.78
C ALA A 23 17.31 2.15 -6.54
N GLY A 24 16.43 1.89 -7.48
CA GLY A 24 16.41 0.66 -8.24
C GLY A 24 15.94 0.81 -9.68
N LEU A 25 16.23 -0.22 -10.44
CA LEU A 25 15.64 -0.44 -11.76
C LEU A 25 14.74 -1.66 -11.67
N PHE A 26 13.64 -1.63 -12.39
CA PHE A 26 12.74 -2.77 -12.45
C PHE A 26 12.32 -3.09 -13.88
N PHE A 27 12.00 -4.35 -14.10
CA PHE A 27 11.32 -4.82 -15.29
C PHE A 27 10.11 -5.64 -14.88
N LEU A 28 8.97 -5.35 -15.46
CA LEU A 28 7.71 -6.05 -15.23
C LEU A 28 7.18 -6.58 -16.56
N HIS A 29 6.79 -7.84 -16.56
CA HIS A 29 6.10 -8.48 -17.68
C HIS A 29 4.85 -9.15 -17.16
N GLY A 30 3.70 -8.86 -17.78
CA GLY A 30 2.45 -9.46 -17.36
C GLY A 30 1.33 -9.30 -18.35
N ARG A 31 0.18 -9.76 -17.94
CA ARG A 31 -1.07 -9.59 -18.66
C ARG A 31 -2.11 -9.02 -17.71
N VAL A 32 -2.87 -8.07 -18.18
CA VAL A 32 -4.09 -7.58 -17.52
C VAL A 32 -5.27 -7.92 -18.40
N GLY A 33 -6.44 -8.07 -17.84
CA GLY A 33 -7.64 -8.40 -18.61
C GLY A 33 -8.84 -7.63 -18.09
N ILE A 34 -9.73 -7.30 -19.01
CA ILE A 34 -11.05 -6.76 -18.72
C ILE A 34 -12.04 -7.77 -19.26
N ASP A 35 -12.99 -8.19 -18.42
CA ASP A 35 -14.15 -8.97 -18.83
C ASP A 35 -15.37 -8.31 -18.22
N GLU A 36 -16.01 -7.46 -19.01
CA GLU A 36 -17.18 -6.70 -18.62
C GLU A 36 -18.36 -7.15 -19.46
N ARG A 37 -19.49 -7.37 -18.79
CA ARG A 37 -20.73 -7.73 -19.43
C ARG A 37 -21.88 -6.98 -18.79
N SER A 38 -22.36 -5.96 -19.48
CA SER A 38 -23.54 -5.19 -19.09
C SER A 38 -24.41 -4.92 -20.32
N LEU A 39 -25.59 -4.36 -20.11
CA LEU A 39 -26.48 -3.99 -21.23
C LEU A 39 -25.90 -2.88 -22.11
N THR A 40 -25.00 -2.07 -21.56
CA THR A 40 -24.44 -0.89 -22.25
C THR A 40 -22.98 -1.05 -22.64
N ARG A 41 -22.27 -2.00 -22.02
CA ARG A 41 -20.83 -2.17 -22.24
C ARG A 41 -20.43 -3.65 -22.18
N ASN A 42 -19.85 -4.15 -23.25
CA ASN A 42 -19.43 -5.53 -23.36
C ASN A 42 -17.99 -5.60 -23.86
N LEU A 43 -17.07 -5.83 -22.93
CA LEU A 43 -15.64 -5.86 -23.20
C LEU A 43 -15.04 -7.19 -22.75
N SER A 44 -14.30 -7.85 -23.63
CA SER A 44 -13.47 -9.00 -23.28
C SER A 44 -12.13 -8.82 -23.95
N MET A 45 -11.18 -8.34 -23.18
CA MET A 45 -9.86 -7.97 -23.70
C MET A 45 -8.76 -8.42 -22.77
N GLN A 46 -7.60 -8.64 -23.36
CA GLN A 46 -6.37 -8.95 -22.65
C GLN A 46 -5.23 -8.09 -23.19
N THR A 47 -4.61 -7.32 -22.31
CA THR A 47 -3.43 -6.52 -22.64
C THR A 47 -2.18 -7.17 -22.08
N ARG A 48 -1.22 -7.42 -22.94
CA ARG A 48 0.15 -7.76 -22.54
C ARG A 48 0.89 -6.46 -22.24
N VAL A 49 1.50 -6.39 -21.07
CA VAL A 49 2.24 -5.20 -20.60
C VAL A 49 3.67 -5.60 -20.32
N ASN A 50 4.60 -4.77 -20.82
CA ASN A 50 6.00 -4.77 -20.43
C ASN A 50 6.30 -3.38 -19.88
N ALA A 51 6.80 -3.29 -18.67
CA ALA A 51 7.24 -2.02 -18.10
C ALA A 51 8.70 -2.10 -17.67
N PHE A 52 9.45 -1.06 -17.98
CA PHE A 52 10.82 -0.88 -17.52
C PHE A 52 10.96 0.51 -16.96
N GLY A 53 11.59 0.62 -15.79
CA GLY A 53 11.69 1.91 -15.12
C GLY A 53 12.69 1.95 -13.99
N ALA A 54 12.77 3.14 -13.40
CA ALA A 54 13.53 3.40 -12.19
C ALA A 54 12.56 3.76 -11.06
N GLU A 55 12.89 3.33 -9.85
CA GLU A 55 12.10 3.63 -8.66
C GLU A 55 12.99 4.04 -7.48
N LEU A 56 12.43 4.89 -6.63
CA LEU A 56 12.92 5.16 -5.29
C LEU A 56 11.98 4.45 -4.33
N ARG A 57 12.56 3.73 -3.39
CA ARG A 57 11.84 3.03 -2.34
C ARG A 57 12.28 3.54 -0.98
N TYR A 58 11.32 3.73 -0.10
CA TYR A 58 11.53 4.09 1.29
C TYR A 58 11.03 2.97 2.21
N ASP A 59 11.92 2.44 3.02
CA ASP A 59 11.66 1.43 4.04
C ASP A 59 11.58 2.10 5.41
N PHE A 60 10.52 1.84 6.16
CA PHE A 60 10.24 2.47 7.46
C PHE A 60 10.95 1.78 8.64
N ASP A 61 11.97 0.95 8.40
CA ASP A 61 12.65 0.15 9.41
C ASP A 61 13.29 0.98 10.52
N HIS A 62 13.82 2.16 10.20
CA HIS A 62 14.48 3.05 11.16
C HIS A 62 13.51 3.86 12.04
N LEU A 63 12.22 3.92 11.67
CA LEU A 63 11.16 4.54 12.46
C LEU A 63 10.48 3.55 13.40
N LEU A 64 10.77 2.26 13.24
CA LEU A 64 10.15 1.19 14.00
C LEU A 64 11.16 0.58 14.95
N LYS A 65 10.72 0.19 16.16
CA LYS A 65 11.59 -0.50 17.12
C LYS A 65 12.29 -1.70 16.48
N ARG A 66 13.57 -1.89 16.77
CA ARG A 66 14.55 -2.79 16.11
C ARG A 66 14.14 -4.28 16.04
N GLU A 67 13.16 -4.71 16.80
CA GLU A 67 12.73 -6.11 16.94
C GLU A 67 11.56 -6.51 16.02
N ARG A 68 11.13 -5.64 15.12
CA ARG A 68 10.01 -5.98 14.24
C ARG A 68 10.46 -6.80 13.06
N VAL A 69 9.72 -7.87 12.84
CA VAL A 69 9.91 -8.81 11.71
C VAL A 69 9.34 -8.23 10.42
N LEU A 70 8.37 -7.31 10.54
CA LEU A 70 7.68 -6.66 9.41
C LEU A 70 8.09 -5.20 9.27
N THR A 71 8.52 -4.82 8.08
CA THR A 71 8.89 -3.44 7.71
C THR A 71 7.96 -2.95 6.59
N PRO A 72 7.13 -1.93 6.83
CA PRO A 72 6.39 -1.26 5.77
C PRO A 72 7.33 -0.56 4.80
N TRP A 73 6.91 -0.45 3.54
CA TRP A 73 7.64 0.29 2.52
C TRP A 73 6.68 1.00 1.56
N ILE A 74 7.18 2.07 0.94
CA ILE A 74 6.54 2.75 -0.18
C ILE A 74 7.55 2.92 -1.30
N SER A 75 7.09 3.04 -2.54
CA SER A 75 7.95 3.38 -3.68
C SER A 75 7.25 4.33 -4.65
N VAL A 76 8.06 5.10 -5.36
CA VAL A 76 7.64 5.96 -6.45
C VAL A 76 8.69 5.90 -7.54
N GLY A 77 8.27 5.99 -8.80
CA GLY A 77 9.21 5.89 -9.91
C GLY A 77 8.72 6.51 -11.20
N ILE A 78 9.49 6.27 -12.24
CA ILE A 78 9.15 6.58 -13.62
C ILE A 78 9.39 5.33 -14.48
N ALA A 79 8.50 5.08 -15.43
CA ALA A 79 8.58 3.90 -16.29
C ALA A 79 8.18 4.21 -17.72
N GLY A 80 8.76 3.48 -18.66
CA GLY A 80 8.22 3.27 -19.98
C GLY A 80 7.40 1.99 -19.98
N ILE A 81 6.22 2.01 -20.55
CA ILE A 81 5.37 0.84 -20.72
C ILE A 81 5.17 0.55 -22.21
N GLY A 82 5.34 -0.70 -22.59
CA GLY A 82 4.91 -1.21 -23.90
C GLY A 82 3.70 -2.12 -23.70
N TYR A 83 2.69 -1.97 -24.54
CA TYR A 83 1.44 -2.70 -24.38
C TYR A 83 0.91 -3.19 -25.72
N LYS A 84 0.21 -4.32 -25.68
CA LYS A 84 -0.45 -4.91 -26.84
C LYS A 84 -1.75 -5.55 -26.40
N THR A 85 -2.87 -5.04 -26.93
CA THR A 85 -4.21 -5.44 -26.51
C THR A 85 -4.87 -6.29 -27.57
N LYS A 86 -5.44 -7.38 -27.13
CA LYS A 86 -6.23 -8.29 -27.93
C LYS A 86 -7.62 -8.46 -27.34
N ALA A 87 -8.62 -8.54 -28.19
CA ALA A 87 -10.01 -8.80 -27.82
C ALA A 87 -10.43 -10.22 -28.20
N ASP A 88 -11.37 -10.76 -27.46
CA ASP A 88 -12.10 -11.99 -27.73
C ASP A 88 -13.37 -11.62 -28.52
N LEU A 89 -13.29 -11.62 -29.84
CA LEU A 89 -14.37 -11.16 -30.74
C LEU A 89 -14.98 -12.26 -31.58
N VAL A 90 -14.31 -13.42 -31.70
CA VAL A 90 -14.78 -14.57 -32.41
C VAL A 90 -14.57 -15.83 -31.57
N ASP A 91 -15.37 -16.85 -31.83
CA ASP A 91 -15.20 -18.16 -31.21
C ASP A 91 -14.12 -19.01 -31.93
N SER A 92 -13.84 -20.19 -31.38
CA SER A 92 -12.87 -21.13 -31.93
C SER A 92 -13.19 -21.60 -33.37
N GLN A 93 -14.37 -21.30 -33.88
CA GLN A 93 -14.82 -21.59 -35.25
C GLN A 93 -14.76 -20.35 -36.16
N GLY A 94 -14.35 -19.20 -35.64
CA GLY A 94 -14.26 -17.93 -36.35
C GLY A 94 -15.60 -17.20 -36.47
N ARG A 95 -16.62 -17.59 -35.71
CA ARG A 95 -17.91 -16.90 -35.70
C ARG A 95 -17.87 -15.70 -34.80
N ALA A 96 -18.30 -14.52 -35.29
CA ALA A 96 -18.29 -13.29 -34.54
C ALA A 96 -19.30 -13.29 -33.39
N TYR A 97 -18.95 -12.66 -32.27
CA TYR A 97 -19.86 -12.41 -31.17
C TYR A 97 -20.67 -11.13 -31.42
N HIS A 98 -21.99 -11.27 -31.45
CA HIS A 98 -22.92 -10.16 -31.56
C HIS A 98 -23.63 -9.95 -30.22
N TYR A 99 -23.50 -8.75 -29.69
CA TYR A 99 -24.10 -8.35 -28.40
C TYR A 99 -25.50 -7.78 -28.67
N TRP A 100 -26.51 -8.41 -28.11
CA TRP A 100 -27.90 -8.00 -28.26
C TRP A 100 -28.34 -7.08 -27.11
N SER A 101 -29.38 -6.28 -27.34
CA SER A 101 -29.96 -5.36 -26.37
C SER A 101 -30.51 -6.06 -25.11
N ASP A 102 -30.84 -7.36 -25.19
CA ASP A 102 -31.25 -8.21 -24.08
C ASP A 102 -30.06 -8.70 -23.21
N GLY A 103 -28.81 -8.29 -23.53
CA GLY A 103 -27.59 -8.70 -22.86
C GLY A 103 -27.10 -10.11 -23.25
N THR A 104 -27.70 -10.76 -24.23
CA THR A 104 -27.21 -12.02 -24.74
C THR A 104 -26.12 -11.85 -25.81
N ILE A 105 -25.29 -12.88 -25.98
CA ILE A 105 -24.30 -12.95 -27.05
C ILE A 105 -24.81 -14.02 -28.06
N ARG A 106 -24.85 -13.65 -29.31
CA ARG A 106 -25.34 -14.55 -30.38
C ARG A 106 -24.42 -14.55 -31.59
N ASP A 107 -24.59 -15.53 -32.47
CA ASP A 107 -23.82 -15.72 -33.70
C ASP A 107 -24.27 -14.81 -34.86
N ARG A 108 -25.33 -14.01 -34.66
CA ARG A 108 -25.86 -13.06 -35.63
C ARG A 108 -26.24 -11.75 -35.02
N ALA A 109 -26.17 -10.69 -35.82
CA ALA A 109 -26.54 -9.33 -35.35
C ALA A 109 -28.07 -9.26 -35.09
N GLU A 110 -28.46 -8.44 -34.10
CA GLU A 110 -29.86 -8.26 -33.70
C GLU A 110 -30.72 -7.68 -34.82
N ASN A 111 -30.12 -6.89 -35.70
CA ASN A 111 -30.75 -6.26 -36.87
C ASN A 111 -30.57 -7.05 -38.17
N ALA A 112 -30.05 -8.28 -38.13
CA ALA A 112 -29.91 -9.11 -39.32
C ALA A 112 -31.29 -9.66 -39.78
N GLU A 113 -31.46 -9.87 -41.06
CA GLU A 113 -32.70 -10.41 -41.62
C GLU A 113 -33.07 -11.77 -41.02
N ASP A 114 -32.08 -12.56 -40.65
CA ASP A 114 -32.21 -13.89 -40.09
C ASP A 114 -31.99 -13.95 -38.57
N ALA A 115 -32.11 -12.81 -37.87
CA ALA A 115 -31.94 -12.69 -36.43
C ALA A 115 -32.79 -13.67 -35.61
N ALA A 116 -33.99 -14.02 -36.09
CA ALA A 116 -34.86 -14.97 -35.42
C ALA A 116 -34.24 -16.38 -35.29
N SER A 117 -33.27 -16.71 -36.13
CA SER A 117 -32.54 -18.00 -36.09
C SER A 117 -31.21 -17.94 -35.36
N ALA A 118 -30.91 -16.83 -34.71
CA ALA A 118 -29.65 -16.61 -34.00
C ALA A 118 -29.49 -17.53 -32.78
N SER A 119 -28.36 -18.22 -32.70
CA SER A 119 -28.03 -19.13 -31.63
C SER A 119 -27.25 -18.40 -30.51
N LEU A 120 -27.53 -18.76 -29.25
CA LEU A 120 -26.78 -18.25 -28.11
C LEU A 120 -25.32 -18.70 -28.14
N MET A 121 -24.41 -17.77 -27.90
CA MET A 121 -22.99 -18.02 -27.82
C MET A 121 -22.44 -17.69 -26.41
N ARG A 122 -21.29 -18.25 -26.13
CA ARG A 122 -20.50 -17.91 -24.95
C ARG A 122 -19.08 -17.59 -25.39
N ARG A 123 -18.48 -16.57 -24.76
CA ARG A 123 -17.05 -16.24 -24.94
C ARG A 123 -16.21 -17.46 -24.57
N ASP A 124 -15.23 -17.79 -25.41
CA ASP A 124 -14.27 -18.86 -25.16
C ASP A 124 -13.00 -18.34 -24.41
N ASN A 125 -12.88 -17.01 -24.22
CA ASN A 125 -11.77 -16.34 -23.59
C ASN A 125 -10.43 -16.55 -24.32
N VAL A 126 -10.48 -16.81 -25.60
CA VAL A 126 -9.33 -16.79 -26.49
C VAL A 126 -9.26 -15.41 -27.12
N TYR A 127 -8.13 -14.71 -26.90
CA TYR A 127 -7.93 -13.32 -27.34
C TYR A 127 -7.16 -13.33 -28.66
N GLU A 128 -7.86 -13.43 -29.76
CA GLU A 128 -7.27 -13.59 -31.09
C GLU A 128 -7.12 -12.25 -31.83
N THR A 129 -8.04 -11.31 -31.63
CA THR A 129 -8.12 -10.09 -32.43
C THR A 129 -7.31 -8.95 -31.84
N GLU A 130 -6.33 -8.45 -32.60
CA GLU A 130 -5.53 -7.29 -32.18
C GLU A 130 -6.34 -6.00 -32.34
N VAL A 131 -6.63 -5.33 -31.21
CA VAL A 131 -7.54 -4.16 -31.16
C VAL A 131 -7.04 -3.00 -32.03
N ARG A 132 -5.73 -2.72 -31.99
CA ARG A 132 -5.12 -1.66 -32.81
C ARG A 132 -5.25 -1.94 -34.30
N ALA A 133 -4.96 -3.18 -34.73
CA ALA A 133 -5.04 -3.58 -36.13
C ALA A 133 -6.48 -3.59 -36.66
N GLN A 134 -7.44 -3.91 -35.78
CA GLN A 134 -8.87 -3.87 -36.11
C GLN A 134 -9.35 -2.44 -36.37
N ASN A 135 -8.76 -1.46 -35.69
CA ASN A 135 -9.08 -0.02 -35.83
C ASN A 135 -10.59 0.28 -35.78
N ALA A 136 -11.31 -0.39 -34.89
CA ALA A 136 -12.78 -0.33 -34.82
C ALA A 136 -13.32 1.09 -34.56
N ASP A 137 -12.58 1.90 -33.82
CA ASP A 137 -12.94 3.28 -33.45
C ASP A 137 -12.26 4.32 -34.34
N GLY A 138 -11.46 3.92 -35.35
CA GLY A 138 -10.85 4.82 -36.30
C GLY A 138 -9.62 5.58 -35.82
N PHE A 139 -8.98 5.13 -34.72
CA PHE A 139 -7.79 5.81 -34.14
C PHE A 139 -6.51 5.63 -34.95
N GLY A 140 -6.53 4.77 -35.98
CA GLY A 140 -5.35 4.47 -36.77
C GLY A 140 -4.24 3.79 -35.97
N ASP A 141 -3.02 4.06 -36.36
CA ASP A 141 -1.82 3.48 -35.75
C ASP A 141 -1.37 4.29 -34.51
N TYR A 142 -2.09 4.20 -33.40
CA TYR A 142 -1.69 4.82 -32.15
C TYR A 142 -0.43 4.17 -31.53
N PRO A 143 0.36 4.91 -30.74
CA PRO A 143 1.54 4.37 -30.08
C PRO A 143 1.20 3.22 -29.14
N GLN A 144 1.99 2.16 -29.15
CA GLN A 144 1.91 1.06 -28.19
C GLN A 144 2.96 1.17 -27.08
N VAL A 145 3.49 2.36 -26.88
CA VAL A 145 4.46 2.71 -25.84
C VAL A 145 4.03 4.01 -25.20
N ALA A 146 4.09 4.09 -23.88
CA ALA A 146 3.77 5.29 -23.12
C ALA A 146 4.65 5.43 -21.89
N ALA A 147 4.68 6.61 -21.29
CA ALA A 147 5.23 6.83 -19.97
C ALA A 147 4.21 6.44 -18.90
N ALA A 148 4.71 6.06 -17.73
CA ALA A 148 3.90 5.79 -16.56
C ALA A 148 4.62 6.18 -15.26
N VAL A 149 3.85 6.46 -14.23
CA VAL A 149 4.33 6.69 -12.87
C VAL A 149 3.92 5.50 -11.99
N PRO A 150 4.83 4.61 -11.61
CA PRO A 150 4.57 3.58 -10.62
C PRO A 150 4.54 4.16 -9.21
N LEU A 151 3.51 3.82 -8.44
CA LEU A 151 3.40 4.06 -7.01
C LEU A 151 3.18 2.72 -6.31
N GLY A 152 4.08 2.36 -5.41
CA GLY A 152 4.05 1.09 -4.71
C GLY A 152 3.93 1.26 -3.20
N ALA A 153 3.31 0.28 -2.56
CA ALA A 153 3.30 0.15 -1.11
C ALA A 153 3.19 -1.32 -0.70
N GLY A 154 3.70 -1.64 0.49
CA GLY A 154 3.64 -3.00 0.99
C GLY A 154 4.38 -3.20 2.30
N VAL A 155 4.65 -4.46 2.60
CA VAL A 155 5.41 -4.89 3.77
C VAL A 155 6.52 -5.86 3.36
N ALA A 156 7.64 -5.75 4.01
CA ALA A 156 8.75 -6.69 3.92
C ALA A 156 8.86 -7.49 5.20
N LEU A 157 8.97 -8.80 5.08
CA LEU A 157 9.21 -9.76 6.16
C LEU A 157 10.65 -10.23 6.07
N ARG A 158 11.46 -9.99 7.07
CA ARG A 158 12.82 -10.51 7.15
C ARG A 158 12.77 -11.98 7.55
N VAL A 159 13.17 -12.88 6.63
CA VAL A 159 13.15 -14.33 6.85
C VAL A 159 14.45 -14.77 7.52
N ILE A 160 15.57 -14.37 6.94
CA ILE A 160 16.92 -14.57 7.48
C ILE A 160 17.76 -13.35 7.09
N GLU A 161 18.99 -13.29 7.57
CA GLU A 161 19.92 -12.23 7.20
C GLU A 161 20.15 -12.19 5.67
N GLY A 162 19.82 -11.06 5.06
CA GLY A 162 19.95 -10.85 3.62
C GLY A 162 18.79 -11.37 2.78
N LEU A 163 17.80 -12.08 3.35
CA LEU A 163 16.66 -12.59 2.61
C LEU A 163 15.35 -12.03 3.18
N GLU A 164 14.60 -11.37 2.33
CA GLU A 164 13.31 -10.77 2.66
C GLU A 164 12.21 -11.31 1.74
N LEU A 165 11.05 -11.51 2.34
CA LEU A 165 9.80 -11.74 1.65
C LEU A 165 9.03 -10.43 1.58
N ARG A 166 8.62 -10.01 0.39
CA ARG A 166 7.91 -8.75 0.18
C ARG A 166 6.52 -9.01 -0.36
N LEU A 167 5.54 -8.42 0.29
CA LEU A 167 4.16 -8.39 -0.15
C LEU A 167 3.78 -6.94 -0.44
N GLY A 168 3.16 -6.68 -1.57
CA GLY A 168 2.78 -5.32 -1.90
C GLY A 168 1.90 -5.21 -3.12
N ALA A 169 1.56 -3.97 -3.42
CA ALA A 169 0.86 -3.60 -4.64
C ALA A 169 1.52 -2.37 -5.26
N THR A 170 1.55 -2.33 -6.59
CA THR A 170 2.04 -1.21 -7.37
C THR A 170 0.98 -0.78 -8.37
N ALA A 171 0.58 0.48 -8.28
CA ALA A 171 -0.28 1.12 -9.27
C ALA A 171 0.59 1.83 -10.31
N LEU A 172 0.37 1.53 -11.57
CA LEU A 172 0.97 2.22 -12.71
C LEU A 172 -0.05 3.23 -13.24
N PHE A 173 0.25 4.50 -13.10
CA PHE A 173 -0.52 5.61 -13.67
C PHE A 173 0.03 5.89 -15.07
N CYS A 174 -0.63 5.38 -16.08
CA CYS A 174 -0.20 5.52 -17.49
C CYS A 174 -0.48 6.95 -17.98
N MET A 175 0.38 7.49 -18.84
CA MET A 175 0.16 8.78 -19.47
C MET A 175 -0.49 8.62 -20.85
N THR A 176 -1.41 7.67 -20.96
CA THR A 176 -2.16 7.35 -22.17
C THR A 176 -3.46 6.67 -21.78
N ASP A 177 -4.45 6.76 -22.68
CA ASP A 177 -5.76 6.11 -22.62
C ASP A 177 -5.87 4.98 -23.67
N TYR A 178 -4.75 4.50 -24.20
CA TYR A 178 -4.72 3.47 -25.24
C TYR A 178 -4.30 2.08 -24.75
N VAL A 179 -4.05 1.89 -23.45
CA VAL A 179 -3.50 0.62 -22.95
C VAL A 179 -4.50 -0.53 -23.13
N ASP A 180 -5.76 -0.25 -22.93
CA ASP A 180 -6.85 -1.21 -23.19
C ASP A 180 -7.47 -1.05 -24.60
N GLY A 181 -7.04 -0.03 -25.36
CA GLY A 181 -7.53 0.29 -26.70
C GLY A 181 -8.92 0.91 -26.70
N ILE A 182 -9.33 1.52 -25.60
CA ILE A 182 -10.59 2.25 -25.43
C ILE A 182 -10.28 3.66 -24.97
N THR A 183 -10.95 4.65 -25.54
CA THR A 183 -10.77 6.06 -25.17
C THR A 183 -12.14 6.73 -25.05
N ASP A 184 -12.17 7.99 -24.66
CA ASP A 184 -13.37 8.84 -24.64
C ASP A 184 -14.02 9.00 -26.04
N ALA A 185 -13.26 8.80 -27.11
CA ALA A 185 -13.76 8.82 -28.48
C ALA A 185 -14.33 7.47 -28.94
N SER A 186 -14.18 6.41 -28.17
CA SER A 186 -14.80 5.09 -28.46
C SER A 186 -16.32 5.15 -28.27
N VAL A 187 -17.06 4.45 -29.13
CA VAL A 187 -18.52 4.55 -29.19
C VAL A 187 -19.22 3.21 -28.94
N GLY A 188 -20.52 3.28 -28.64
CA GLY A 188 -21.39 2.12 -28.48
C GLY A 188 -20.95 1.24 -27.29
N ASN A 189 -20.88 -0.07 -27.52
CA ASN A 189 -20.49 -1.07 -26.50
C ASN A 189 -19.04 -0.93 -26.01
N ARG A 190 -18.26 -0.04 -26.62
CA ARG A 190 -16.86 0.27 -26.29
C ARG A 190 -16.68 1.66 -25.68
N ALA A 191 -17.74 2.35 -25.30
CA ALA A 191 -17.64 3.70 -24.75
C ALA A 191 -16.66 3.74 -23.56
N GLY A 192 -15.68 4.62 -23.64
CA GLY A 192 -14.66 4.89 -22.62
C GLY A 192 -14.91 6.16 -21.83
N ASP A 193 -13.93 6.55 -21.01
CA ASP A 193 -13.93 7.83 -20.30
C ASP A 193 -12.66 8.64 -20.68
N SER A 194 -12.56 9.88 -20.24
CA SER A 194 -11.43 10.77 -20.57
C SER A 194 -10.24 10.61 -19.60
N ARG A 195 -10.18 9.54 -18.85
CA ARG A 195 -9.12 9.30 -17.86
C ARG A 195 -8.09 8.34 -18.41
N ASN A 196 -6.84 8.72 -18.25
CA ASN A 196 -5.73 7.84 -18.57
C ASN A 196 -5.81 6.51 -17.81
N ASP A 197 -5.36 5.46 -18.44
CA ASP A 197 -5.36 4.09 -17.92
C ASP A 197 -4.55 3.94 -16.64
N ARG A 198 -5.04 3.07 -15.76
CA ARG A 198 -4.38 2.69 -14.51
C ARG A 198 -4.34 1.19 -14.38
N LEU A 199 -3.17 0.67 -14.09
CA LEU A 199 -2.96 -0.75 -13.89
C LEU A 199 -2.54 -1.01 -12.44
N LEU A 200 -3.12 -2.02 -11.80
CA LEU A 200 -2.77 -2.43 -10.44
C LEU A 200 -2.16 -3.83 -10.46
N PHE A 201 -0.96 -3.95 -9.90
CA PHE A 201 -0.26 -5.21 -9.72
C PHE A 201 -0.07 -5.49 -8.23
N SER A 202 -0.69 -6.55 -7.75
CA SER A 202 -0.35 -7.12 -6.44
C SER A 202 0.78 -8.11 -6.63
N HIS A 203 1.77 -8.09 -5.76
CA HIS A 203 2.95 -8.93 -5.92
C HIS A 203 3.42 -9.54 -4.61
N PHE A 204 4.00 -10.69 -4.77
CA PHE A 204 4.77 -11.42 -3.80
C PHE A 204 6.19 -11.55 -4.37
N ALA A 205 7.18 -11.11 -3.63
CA ALA A 205 8.57 -11.10 -4.11
C ALA A 205 9.53 -11.66 -3.06
N LEU A 206 10.54 -12.35 -3.53
CA LEU A 206 11.71 -12.76 -2.75
C LEU A 206 12.83 -11.79 -3.07
N ALA A 207 13.38 -11.11 -2.09
CA ALA A 207 14.48 -10.18 -2.24
C ALA A 207 15.71 -10.67 -1.50
N TYR A 208 16.82 -10.73 -2.20
CA TYR A 208 18.11 -11.11 -1.62
C TYR A 208 19.09 -9.94 -1.71
N THR A 209 19.68 -9.58 -0.57
CA THR A 209 20.68 -8.53 -0.48
C THR A 209 22.07 -9.14 -0.67
N LEU A 210 22.65 -8.88 -1.82
CA LEU A 210 24.06 -9.18 -2.06
C LEU A 210 24.89 -8.25 -1.19
N LYS A 211 25.41 -8.78 -0.09
CA LYS A 211 26.45 -8.05 0.64
C LYS A 211 27.72 -8.10 -0.24
N PRO A 212 28.25 -6.96 -0.72
CA PRO A 212 29.60 -6.99 -1.24
C PRO A 212 30.45 -7.65 -0.14
N LYS A 213 31.42 -8.49 -0.51
CA LYS A 213 32.50 -8.86 0.39
C LYS A 213 33.24 -7.55 0.71
N SER A 214 32.62 -6.71 1.47
CA SER A 214 33.21 -5.53 2.04
C SER A 214 34.38 -6.02 2.86
N ALA A 215 35.57 -5.53 2.54
CA ALA A 215 36.57 -5.37 3.56
C ALA A 215 35.81 -5.07 4.85
N ARG A 216 35.92 -5.94 5.82
CA ARG A 216 35.30 -5.80 7.13
C ARG A 216 35.21 -4.31 7.43
N ALA A 217 34.00 -3.74 7.37
CA ALA A 217 33.78 -2.51 8.13
C ALA A 217 34.44 -2.80 9.47
N PRO A 218 35.32 -1.92 9.97
CA PRO A 218 35.88 -2.15 11.26
C PRO A 218 34.68 -2.52 12.10
N VAL A 219 34.65 -3.77 12.56
CA VAL A 219 33.84 -4.12 13.71
C VAL A 219 34.28 -3.03 14.65
N MET A 220 33.42 -2.03 14.92
CA MET A 220 33.58 -1.32 16.15
C MET A 220 33.60 -2.47 17.16
N LYS A 221 34.80 -2.94 17.48
CA LYS A 221 35.00 -3.59 18.73
C LYS A 221 34.44 -2.52 19.68
N TRP A 222 33.29 -2.81 20.25
CA TRP A 222 33.01 -2.36 21.58
C TRP A 222 34.19 -2.88 22.41
N GLU A 223 35.31 -2.24 22.32
CA GLU A 223 36.24 -2.22 23.42
C GLU A 223 35.45 -1.54 24.50
N GLY A 224 34.91 -2.41 25.35
CA GLY A 224 33.82 -2.13 26.22
C GLY A 224 34.13 -0.82 26.95
N MET A 225 33.11 0.03 27.00
CA MET A 225 33.06 1.05 28.06
C MET A 225 33.59 0.36 29.32
N PRO A 226 34.64 0.89 29.99
CA PRO A 226 35.21 0.19 31.13
C PRO A 226 34.06 -0.20 32.08
N ALA A 227 34.08 -1.42 32.57
CA ALA A 227 33.01 -1.97 33.40
C ALA A 227 32.44 -0.98 34.46
N PRO A 228 33.27 -0.13 35.09
CA PRO A 228 32.77 0.88 36.03
C PRO A 228 31.86 1.96 35.37
N GLU A 229 32.05 2.32 34.08
CA GLU A 229 31.16 3.30 33.43
C GLU A 229 29.83 2.67 33.05
N MET A 230 29.82 1.40 32.66
CA MET A 230 28.59 0.67 32.37
C MET A 230 27.78 0.43 33.65
N ASP A 231 28.44 0.08 34.75
CA ASP A 231 27.79 -0.06 36.06
C ASP A 231 27.20 1.27 36.55
N ALA A 232 27.90 2.39 36.32
CA ALA A 232 27.42 3.73 36.67
C ALA A 232 26.14 4.08 35.84
N MET A 233 26.11 3.80 34.55
CA MET A 233 24.92 4.03 33.71
C MET A 233 23.73 3.14 34.09
N VAL A 234 23.98 1.89 34.46
CA VAL A 234 22.94 0.95 34.92
C VAL A 234 22.37 1.35 36.28
N GLN A 235 23.16 2.05 37.11
CA GLN A 235 22.75 2.48 38.46
C GLN A 235 22.27 3.94 38.50
N ALA A 236 22.32 4.66 37.36
CA ALA A 236 21.93 6.07 37.33
C ALA A 236 20.42 6.22 37.65
N ASP A 237 20.13 7.22 38.45
CA ASP A 237 18.83 7.69 38.88
C ASP A 237 18.92 9.21 38.91
N ASP A 238 18.51 9.87 37.82
CA ASP A 238 18.81 11.27 37.56
C ASP A 238 17.92 12.24 38.36
N ASP A 239 16.68 11.81 38.65
CA ASP A 239 15.73 12.63 39.44
C ASP A 239 15.64 12.21 40.91
N LEU A 240 16.37 11.14 41.28
CA LEU A 240 16.50 10.66 42.66
C LEU A 240 15.16 10.21 43.29
N ASP A 241 14.28 9.66 42.50
CA ASP A 241 13.00 9.15 42.96
C ASP A 241 13.08 7.70 43.49
N GLY A 242 14.21 7.03 43.29
CA GLY A 242 14.52 5.66 43.74
C GLY A 242 14.27 4.61 42.66
N VAL A 243 13.89 5.00 41.43
CA VAL A 243 13.78 4.13 40.25
C VAL A 243 14.91 4.50 39.28
N LYS A 244 15.61 3.49 38.76
CA LYS A 244 16.75 3.74 37.88
C LYS A 244 16.26 4.23 36.51
N ASN A 245 17.03 5.10 35.85
CA ASN A 245 16.75 5.67 34.55
C ASN A 245 16.32 4.62 33.50
N MET A 246 16.80 3.38 33.60
CA MET A 246 16.45 2.31 32.67
C MET A 246 15.03 1.77 32.86
N ASP A 247 14.52 1.84 34.09
CA ASP A 247 13.22 1.33 34.50
C ASP A 247 12.20 2.47 34.71
N ASP A 248 12.69 3.71 34.71
CA ASP A 248 11.94 4.92 34.96
C ASP A 248 11.18 5.40 33.69
N HIS A 249 9.87 5.56 33.84
CA HIS A 249 8.97 6.06 32.79
C HIS A 249 8.67 7.56 32.94
N CYS A 250 8.98 8.14 34.09
CA CYS A 250 8.70 9.52 34.46
C CYS A 250 9.97 10.26 34.92
N PRO A 251 10.96 10.48 34.04
CA PRO A 251 12.35 10.89 34.37
C PRO A 251 12.49 12.32 34.89
N ALA A 252 11.49 12.89 35.49
CA ALA A 252 11.48 14.21 36.09
C ALA A 252 10.53 14.27 37.29
N THR A 253 10.34 13.17 37.99
CA THR A 253 9.56 13.11 39.23
C THR A 253 10.29 13.91 40.32
N PRO A 254 9.64 14.84 41.02
CA PRO A 254 10.32 15.64 42.06
C PRO A 254 10.87 14.75 43.17
N ALA A 255 12.11 14.99 43.58
CA ALA A 255 12.76 14.21 44.61
C ALA A 255 11.95 14.17 45.92
N GLY A 256 11.77 12.96 46.46
CA GLY A 256 11.02 12.72 47.69
C GLY A 256 9.50 12.53 47.53
N VAL A 257 9.00 12.60 46.33
CA VAL A 257 7.62 12.23 46.02
C VAL A 257 7.50 10.67 46.03
N ALA A 258 6.40 10.16 46.56
CA ALA A 258 6.16 8.72 46.52
C ALA A 258 5.82 8.28 45.08
N VAL A 259 6.58 7.31 44.53
CA VAL A 259 6.43 6.81 43.18
C VAL A 259 5.97 5.37 43.14
N ASP A 260 5.46 4.95 41.97
CA ASP A 260 5.21 3.56 41.65
C ASP A 260 6.48 2.83 41.19
N LEU A 261 6.37 1.56 40.78
CA LEU A 261 7.50 0.76 40.29
C LEU A 261 8.08 1.26 38.95
N ARG A 262 7.48 2.27 38.36
CA ARG A 262 7.89 2.86 37.07
C ARG A 262 8.44 4.27 37.22
N GLY A 263 8.67 4.77 38.43
CA GLY A 263 9.15 6.11 38.69
C GLY A 263 8.08 7.20 38.56
N CYS A 264 6.81 6.84 38.33
CA CYS A 264 5.76 7.85 38.23
C CYS A 264 5.13 8.14 39.59
N ALA A 265 4.89 9.43 39.87
CA ALA A 265 4.25 9.86 41.11
C ALA A 265 2.94 9.12 41.34
N LYS A 266 2.72 8.63 42.57
CA LYS A 266 1.50 7.90 42.92
C LYS A 266 0.27 8.79 42.81
N ASP A 267 -0.81 8.22 42.30
CA ASP A 267 -2.16 8.73 42.27
C ASP A 267 -3.04 7.63 42.92
N SER A 268 -3.41 7.87 44.19
CA SER A 268 -3.99 6.83 45.04
C SER A 268 -5.47 6.57 44.79
N ASP A 269 -6.21 7.55 44.29
CA ASP A 269 -7.63 7.44 43.98
C ASP A 269 -7.94 7.41 42.47
N ALA A 270 -6.85 7.50 41.65
CA ALA A 270 -6.89 7.40 40.21
C ALA A 270 -7.76 8.48 39.52
N ASP A 271 -7.75 9.69 40.05
CA ASP A 271 -8.47 10.84 39.49
C ASP A 271 -7.65 11.62 38.43
N GLY A 272 -6.37 11.26 38.26
CA GLY A 272 -5.44 11.85 37.29
C GLY A 272 -4.57 12.94 37.89
N VAL A 273 -4.65 13.23 39.19
CA VAL A 273 -3.79 14.17 39.92
C VAL A 273 -2.95 13.37 40.92
N ALA A 274 -1.63 13.55 40.87
CA ALA A 274 -0.74 12.81 41.76
C ALA A 274 -0.90 13.25 43.23
N ASP A 275 -0.83 12.32 44.16
CA ASP A 275 -1.05 12.49 45.61
C ASP A 275 -0.39 13.76 46.22
N HIS A 276 0.79 14.13 45.74
CA HIS A 276 1.52 15.28 46.25
C HIS A 276 1.00 16.63 45.74
N LEU A 277 0.20 16.63 44.71
CA LEU A 277 -0.48 17.82 44.12
C LEU A 277 -1.96 17.82 44.41
N ASP A 278 -2.49 16.72 44.90
CA ASP A 278 -3.93 16.49 45.09
C ASP A 278 -4.39 17.09 46.44
N LEU A 279 -5.36 17.99 46.36
CA LEU A 279 -6.01 18.58 47.53
C LEU A 279 -7.19 17.74 48.07
N GLN A 280 -7.68 16.77 47.31
CA GLN A 280 -8.76 15.85 47.72
C GLN A 280 -8.36 14.39 47.50
N PRO A 281 -7.44 13.82 48.32
CA PRO A 281 -6.83 12.50 48.15
C PRO A 281 -7.79 11.30 48.15
N GLN A 282 -9.09 11.51 48.13
CA GLN A 282 -10.15 10.54 48.04
C GLN A 282 -11.31 11.13 47.25
N SER A 283 -11.06 11.54 46.02
CA SER A 283 -12.10 12.01 45.13
C SER A 283 -13.07 10.85 44.77
N PRO A 284 -14.36 11.11 44.56
CA PRO A 284 -15.32 10.06 44.19
C PRO A 284 -14.89 9.37 42.87
N ALA A 285 -14.98 8.05 42.82
CA ALA A 285 -14.62 7.30 41.63
C ALA A 285 -15.37 7.82 40.39
N ASN A 286 -14.62 8.10 39.31
CA ASN A 286 -15.07 8.69 38.07
C ASN A 286 -15.61 10.14 38.17
N ALA A 287 -15.34 10.86 39.27
CA ALA A 287 -15.62 12.28 39.32
C ALA A 287 -14.73 13.04 38.33
N VAL A 288 -15.26 14.12 37.77
CA VAL A 288 -14.43 15.08 37.04
C VAL A 288 -13.80 16.00 38.08
N VAL A 289 -12.48 16.05 38.09
CA VAL A 289 -11.71 16.87 39.04
C VAL A 289 -11.12 18.10 38.35
N ASP A 290 -10.75 19.08 39.12
CA ASP A 290 -9.97 20.24 38.66
C ASP A 290 -8.46 19.92 38.65
N ALA A 291 -7.62 20.91 38.33
CA ALA A 291 -6.17 20.76 38.25
C ALA A 291 -5.51 20.46 39.60
N GLN A 292 -6.22 20.53 40.68
CA GLN A 292 -5.80 20.27 42.06
C GLN A 292 -6.44 18.99 42.66
N GLY A 293 -7.09 18.14 41.84
CA GLY A 293 -7.73 16.89 42.28
C GLY A 293 -9.08 17.08 43.00
N VAL A 294 -9.62 18.28 43.03
CA VAL A 294 -10.90 18.55 43.73
C VAL A 294 -12.06 18.24 42.80
N ALA A 295 -13.00 17.39 43.25
CA ALA A 295 -14.16 17.00 42.47
C ALA A 295 -15.08 18.20 42.16
N ILE A 296 -15.39 18.36 40.87
CA ILE A 296 -16.26 19.42 40.37
C ILE A 296 -17.73 18.92 40.44
N SER A 297 -18.61 19.70 41.07
CA SER A 297 -20.03 19.30 41.16
C SER A 297 -20.71 19.31 39.79
N ASP A 298 -21.76 18.48 39.65
CA ASP A 298 -22.56 18.41 38.44
C ASP A 298 -23.17 19.76 38.03
N GLU A 299 -23.50 20.58 39.01
CA GLU A 299 -24.03 21.96 38.79
C GLU A 299 -22.95 22.86 38.17
N ALA A 300 -21.72 22.79 38.66
CA ALA A 300 -20.61 23.56 38.16
C ALA A 300 -20.19 23.09 36.76
N LEU A 301 -20.25 21.79 36.49
CA LEU A 301 -20.04 21.23 35.14
C LEU A 301 -21.12 21.72 34.19
N ALA A 302 -22.41 21.69 34.59
CA ALA A 302 -23.53 22.14 33.76
C ALA A 302 -23.43 23.63 33.40
N GLU A 303 -22.92 24.47 34.31
CA GLU A 303 -22.68 25.88 34.02
C GLU A 303 -21.52 26.11 33.03
N ARG A 304 -20.47 25.36 33.11
CA ARG A 304 -19.35 25.40 32.13
C ARG A 304 -19.79 25.00 30.72
N TRP A 305 -20.66 24.00 30.58
CA TRP A 305 -21.22 23.59 29.28
C TRP A 305 -22.18 24.60 28.64
N LYS A 306 -22.74 25.53 29.39
CA LYS A 306 -23.59 26.61 28.86
C LYS A 306 -22.79 27.76 28.24
N LEU A 307 -21.48 27.77 28.41
CA LEU A 307 -20.57 28.83 27.92
C LEU A 307 -19.87 28.46 26.61
N TRP A 308 -20.18 27.28 26.06
CA TRP A 308 -19.71 26.77 24.74
C TRP A 308 -20.96 26.57 23.84
#